data_5b6aa2608167044c7da406fdd449d82d
#
_entry.id   5b6aa2608167044c7da406fdd449d82d
#
_cell.length_a   1.000
_cell.length_b   1.000
_cell.length_c   1.000
_cell.angle_alpha   90.00
_cell.angle_beta   90.00
_cell.angle_gamma   90.00
#
_symmetry.space_group_name_H-M   'P 1'
#
loop_
_entity.id
_entity.type
_entity.pdbx_description
1 polymer ?
#
loop_
_entity_poly.entity_id
_entity_poly.type
_entity_poly.pdbx_seq_one_letter_code
_entity_poly.pdbx_strand_id
1 'polypeptide(L)'
;MNVTDLHIGVDAFSVIYLFKEERQAFEAYMRGLVGCAGKEGSLTFVMDRRASKEKMEVVRERREQRNSAKAEANNLSSFVKSEEFDQLEPAAKHVIESLIAEKEQAAWHLYPAYLKWLEGMLSSLSVTMTWAEEEADEYLASLTNHDVIVSSDSDMLILGVKRLWIPKGSALHHNEIVGTEFLNYVGLEKNKLFSLAFLGGCDVQPKSLMPVNEAVSRLRFYGSIEKLHERHPTIVTDAHMAEYNRLCASKNL
;
A
#
# COMPACT_ATOMS: atom_id res chain seq x y z
N MET A 1 -11.53 -6.91 28.07
CA MET A 1 -10.99 -7.69 26.93
C MET A 1 -9.62 -8.17 27.35
N ASN A 2 -9.38 -9.47 27.36
CA ASN A 2 -8.01 -9.97 27.52
C ASN A 2 -7.23 -9.46 26.31
N VAL A 3 -6.21 -8.65 26.58
CA VAL A 3 -5.25 -8.24 25.54
C VAL A 3 -4.49 -9.53 25.19
N THR A 4 -4.88 -10.15 24.10
CA THR A 4 -4.13 -11.25 23.52
C THR A 4 -2.88 -10.60 22.93
N ASP A 5 -1.71 -11.02 23.41
CA ASP A 5 -0.43 -10.57 22.87
C ASP A 5 -0.38 -10.91 21.36
N LEU A 6 -0.27 -9.89 20.50
CA LEU A 6 -0.32 -10.04 19.04
C LEU A 6 1.07 -9.94 18.45
N HIS A 7 1.35 -10.78 17.47
CA HIS A 7 2.48 -10.60 16.56
C HIS A 7 2.02 -9.77 15.37
N ILE A 8 2.52 -8.53 15.29
CA ILE A 8 2.09 -7.53 14.30
C ILE A 8 3.22 -7.25 13.32
N GLY A 9 2.96 -7.47 12.04
CA GLY A 9 3.81 -7.02 10.95
C GLY A 9 3.31 -5.67 10.40
N VAL A 10 4.20 -4.73 10.17
CA VAL A 10 3.86 -3.40 9.64
C VAL A 10 4.60 -3.17 8.33
N ASP A 11 3.85 -2.95 7.27
CA ASP A 11 4.36 -2.39 6.03
C ASP A 11 4.70 -0.91 6.27
N ALA A 12 5.99 -0.62 6.27
CA ALA A 12 6.52 0.67 6.63
C ALA A 12 5.98 1.81 5.76
N PHE A 13 5.94 1.61 4.45
CA PHE A 13 5.52 2.68 3.55
C PHE A 13 4.04 3.01 3.68
N SER A 14 3.19 2.04 3.97
CA SER A 14 1.77 2.28 4.25
C SER A 14 1.55 3.23 5.42
N VAL A 15 2.38 3.13 6.46
CA VAL A 15 2.28 4.00 7.64
C VAL A 15 3.06 5.31 7.46
N ILE A 16 4.28 5.26 6.91
CA ILE A 16 5.10 6.44 6.67
C ILE A 16 4.37 7.45 5.75
N TYR A 17 3.78 6.99 4.65
CA TYR A 17 3.06 7.88 3.73
C TYR A 17 1.73 8.38 4.28
N LEU A 18 1.13 7.69 5.24
CA LEU A 18 -0.07 8.17 5.93
C LEU A 18 0.24 9.40 6.80
N PHE A 19 1.35 9.36 7.54
CA PHE A 19 1.69 10.41 8.51
C PHE A 19 2.68 11.46 7.95
N LYS A 20 3.54 11.10 6.99
CA LYS A 20 4.55 12.00 6.38
C LYS A 20 5.32 12.82 7.46
N GLU A 21 5.12 14.14 7.50
CA GLU A 21 5.77 15.04 8.45
C GLU A 21 5.11 15.11 9.84
N GLU A 22 3.97 14.44 10.02
CA GLU A 22 3.25 14.44 11.31
C GLU A 22 3.89 13.47 12.31
N ARG A 23 5.15 13.73 12.68
CA ARG A 23 5.97 12.83 13.50
C ARG A 23 5.36 12.46 14.84
N GLN A 24 4.69 13.40 15.50
CA GLN A 24 4.02 13.14 16.80
C GLN A 24 2.84 12.18 16.63
N ALA A 25 2.05 12.35 15.57
CA ALA A 25 0.93 11.47 15.27
C ALA A 25 1.43 10.07 14.88
N PHE A 26 2.50 10.00 14.10
CA PHE A 26 3.17 8.74 13.77
C PHE A 26 3.66 8.00 15.03
N GLU A 27 4.38 8.69 15.92
CA GLU A 27 4.88 8.10 17.17
C GLU A 27 3.72 7.62 18.07
N ALA A 28 2.65 8.39 18.20
CA ALA A 28 1.46 8.01 18.95
C ALA A 28 0.79 6.76 18.36
N TYR A 29 0.71 6.66 17.03
CA TYR A 29 0.20 5.49 16.34
C TYR A 29 1.06 4.25 16.61
N MET A 30 2.39 4.36 16.49
CA MET A 30 3.31 3.26 16.76
C MET A 30 3.26 2.80 18.23
N ARG A 31 3.15 3.73 19.19
CA ARG A 31 2.93 3.39 20.61
C ARG A 31 1.63 2.61 20.81
N GLY A 32 0.57 2.97 20.09
CA GLY A 32 -0.68 2.24 20.09
C GLY A 32 -0.53 0.81 19.59
N LEU A 33 0.18 0.60 18.48
CA LEU A 33 0.47 -0.74 17.94
C LEU A 33 1.31 -1.59 18.92
N VAL A 34 2.33 -0.97 19.56
CA VAL A 34 3.10 -1.64 20.62
C VAL A 34 2.20 -2.06 21.77
N GLY A 35 1.23 -1.21 22.16
CA GLY A 35 0.22 -1.57 23.16
C GLY A 35 -0.65 -2.76 22.74
N CYS A 36 -0.98 -2.89 21.47
CA CYS A 36 -1.73 -4.04 20.93
C CYS A 36 -0.87 -5.32 20.89
N ALA A 37 0.42 -5.20 20.65
CA ALA A 37 1.34 -6.34 20.68
C ALA A 37 1.47 -6.93 22.10
N GLY A 38 1.23 -6.14 23.14
CA GLY A 38 1.30 -6.61 24.52
C GLY A 38 2.72 -6.91 24.99
N LYS A 39 2.85 -7.78 25.99
CA LYS A 39 4.16 -8.08 26.61
C LYS A 39 4.89 -9.25 25.93
N GLU A 40 4.15 -10.23 25.43
CA GLU A 40 4.68 -11.46 24.83
C GLU A 40 4.58 -11.44 23.30
N GLY A 41 3.83 -10.48 22.73
CA GLY A 41 3.74 -10.26 21.30
C GLY A 41 4.98 -9.55 20.74
N SER A 42 4.96 -9.32 19.46
CA SER A 42 6.05 -8.61 18.77
C SER A 42 5.51 -7.63 17.73
N LEU A 43 6.27 -6.57 17.50
CA LEU A 43 6.02 -5.63 16.42
C LEU A 43 7.23 -5.60 15.48
N THR A 44 7.04 -5.96 14.23
CA THR A 44 8.07 -5.91 13.19
C THR A 44 7.70 -4.85 12.15
N PHE A 45 8.56 -3.86 11.98
CA PHE A 45 8.40 -2.77 11.01
C PHE A 45 9.26 -3.07 9.80
N VAL A 46 8.63 -3.32 8.65
CA VAL A 46 9.33 -3.84 7.46
C VAL A 46 9.40 -2.77 6.37
N MET A 47 10.64 -2.47 5.97
CA MET A 47 10.98 -1.53 4.91
C MET A 47 11.27 -2.25 3.62
N ASP A 48 10.81 -1.72 2.47
CA ASP A 48 11.25 -2.15 1.16
C ASP A 48 12.71 -1.77 0.92
N ARG A 49 13.49 -2.71 0.41
CA ARG A 49 14.86 -2.45 0.00
C ARG A 49 14.94 -2.05 -1.46
N ARG A 50 14.21 -2.76 -2.30
CA ARG A 50 14.16 -2.52 -3.76
C ARG A 50 12.78 -2.88 -4.27
N ALA A 51 12.31 -2.10 -5.25
CA ALA A 51 11.15 -2.52 -6.02
C ALA A 51 11.51 -3.69 -6.94
N SER A 52 10.58 -4.61 -7.13
CA SER A 52 10.71 -5.68 -8.11
C SER A 52 10.88 -5.11 -9.53
N LYS A 53 11.43 -5.93 -10.44
CA LYS A 53 11.65 -5.49 -11.83
C LYS A 53 10.32 -5.13 -12.51
N GLU A 54 9.27 -5.83 -12.16
CA GLU A 54 7.90 -5.64 -12.67
C GLU A 54 7.34 -4.28 -12.27
N LYS A 55 7.69 -3.77 -11.08
CA LYS A 55 7.23 -2.48 -10.55
C LYS A 55 8.10 -1.28 -10.94
N MET A 56 9.23 -1.48 -11.62
CA MET A 56 10.17 -0.40 -11.97
C MET A 56 9.52 0.73 -12.80
N GLU A 57 8.59 0.39 -13.69
CA GLU A 57 7.83 1.37 -14.47
C GLU A 57 6.94 2.23 -13.57
N VAL A 58 6.17 1.59 -12.69
CA VAL A 58 5.30 2.27 -11.72
C VAL A 58 6.13 3.19 -10.79
N VAL A 59 7.29 2.73 -10.35
CA VAL A 59 8.21 3.54 -9.53
C VAL A 59 8.72 4.76 -10.29
N ARG A 60 9.02 4.59 -11.60
CA ARG A 60 9.43 5.71 -12.47
C ARG A 60 8.31 6.73 -12.60
N GLU A 61 7.11 6.29 -12.93
CA GLU A 61 5.94 7.17 -13.06
C GLU A 61 5.64 7.93 -11.75
N ARG A 62 5.65 7.25 -10.61
CA ARG A 62 5.48 7.88 -9.29
C ARG A 62 6.57 8.92 -8.99
N ARG A 63 7.81 8.68 -9.44
CA ARG A 63 8.91 9.64 -9.31
C ARG A 63 8.70 10.86 -10.20
N GLU A 64 8.28 10.67 -11.43
CA GLU A 64 7.98 11.77 -12.36
C GLU A 64 6.83 12.63 -11.83
N GLN A 65 5.74 12.02 -11.34
CA GLN A 65 4.62 12.72 -10.72
C GLN A 65 5.08 13.57 -9.51
N ARG A 66 5.92 13.03 -8.63
CA ARG A 66 6.48 13.78 -7.49
C ARG A 66 7.33 14.97 -7.94
N ASN A 67 8.15 14.78 -8.97
CA ASN A 67 8.98 15.84 -9.52
C ASN A 67 8.13 16.96 -10.14
N SER A 68 7.06 16.59 -10.87
CA SER A 68 6.10 17.56 -11.41
C SER A 68 5.40 18.34 -10.30
N ALA A 69 4.89 17.65 -9.28
CA ALA A 69 4.25 18.30 -8.14
C ALA A 69 5.20 19.27 -7.42
N LYS A 70 6.48 18.90 -7.26
CA LYS A 70 7.50 19.77 -6.68
C LYS A 70 7.76 21.02 -7.52
N ALA A 71 7.85 20.86 -8.83
CA ALA A 71 8.02 22.00 -9.75
C ALA A 71 6.81 22.94 -9.70
N GLU A 72 5.59 22.40 -9.69
CA GLU A 72 4.37 23.18 -9.56
C GLU A 72 4.30 23.94 -8.22
N ALA A 73 4.62 23.27 -7.10
CA ALA A 73 4.69 23.93 -5.78
C ALA A 73 5.69 25.09 -5.77
N ASN A 74 6.88 24.89 -6.34
CA ASN A 74 7.90 25.95 -6.43
C ASN A 74 7.43 27.13 -7.29
N ASN A 75 6.77 26.89 -8.42
CA ASN A 75 6.23 27.92 -9.27
C ASN A 75 5.16 28.75 -8.55
N LEU A 76 4.21 28.08 -7.89
CA LEU A 76 3.16 28.72 -7.10
C LEU A 76 3.76 29.52 -5.92
N SER A 77 4.75 28.95 -5.21
CA SER A 77 5.44 29.62 -4.11
C SER A 77 6.24 30.86 -4.58
N SER A 78 6.71 30.85 -5.83
CA SER A 78 7.33 32.03 -6.45
C SER A 78 6.30 33.09 -6.79
N PHE A 79 5.12 32.67 -7.28
CA PHE A 79 4.01 33.59 -7.57
C PHE A 79 3.48 34.26 -6.31
N VAL A 80 3.38 33.56 -5.17
CA VAL A 80 2.97 34.16 -3.88
C VAL A 80 3.86 35.34 -3.44
N LYS A 81 5.09 35.43 -3.98
CA LYS A 81 6.03 36.54 -3.69
C LYS A 81 5.93 37.70 -4.67
N SER A 82 4.98 37.64 -5.62
CA SER A 82 4.80 38.66 -6.63
C SER A 82 3.81 39.76 -6.21
N GLU A 83 3.91 40.94 -6.82
CA GLU A 83 2.97 42.03 -6.61
C GLU A 83 1.55 41.66 -7.12
N GLU A 84 1.47 40.82 -8.15
CA GLU A 84 0.20 40.35 -8.68
C GLU A 84 -0.56 39.50 -7.64
N PHE A 85 0.13 38.70 -6.84
CA PHE A 85 -0.50 37.95 -5.76
C PHE A 85 -1.06 38.87 -4.69
N ASP A 86 -0.33 39.97 -4.35
CA ASP A 86 -0.79 40.93 -3.35
C ASP A 86 -2.11 41.59 -3.72
N GLN A 87 -2.36 41.75 -5.03
CA GLN A 87 -3.59 42.33 -5.57
C GLN A 87 -4.77 41.39 -5.62
N LEU A 88 -4.59 40.08 -5.35
CA LEU A 88 -5.67 39.11 -5.36
C LEU A 88 -6.63 39.27 -4.17
N GLU A 89 -7.86 38.92 -4.42
CA GLU A 89 -8.87 38.79 -3.36
C GLU A 89 -8.48 37.69 -2.34
N PRO A 90 -8.82 37.85 -1.05
CA PRO A 90 -8.45 36.88 0.00
C PRO A 90 -8.84 35.44 -0.30
N ALA A 91 -9.99 35.22 -0.93
CA ALA A 91 -10.44 33.89 -1.32
C ALA A 91 -9.51 33.25 -2.36
N ALA A 92 -9.06 34.01 -3.34
CA ALA A 92 -8.11 33.54 -4.36
C ALA A 92 -6.74 33.21 -3.76
N LYS A 93 -6.25 34.03 -2.82
CA LYS A 93 -5.01 33.77 -2.07
C LYS A 93 -5.10 32.45 -1.33
N HIS A 94 -6.17 32.23 -0.59
CA HIS A 94 -6.38 30.98 0.17
C HIS A 94 -6.41 29.73 -0.73
N VAL A 95 -7.02 29.82 -1.93
CA VAL A 95 -7.02 28.71 -2.90
C VAL A 95 -5.59 28.40 -3.35
N ILE A 96 -4.78 29.42 -3.65
CA ILE A 96 -3.39 29.24 -4.12
C ILE A 96 -2.54 28.62 -2.99
N GLU A 97 -2.65 29.12 -1.77
CA GLU A 97 -1.94 28.58 -0.60
C GLU A 97 -2.32 27.11 -0.33
N SER A 98 -3.62 26.77 -0.43
CA SER A 98 -4.11 25.40 -0.31
C SER A 98 -3.54 24.50 -1.39
N LEU A 99 -3.45 24.99 -2.63
CA LEU A 99 -2.90 24.25 -3.76
C LEU A 99 -1.39 24.01 -3.58
N ILE A 100 -0.63 25.00 -3.03
CA ILE A 100 0.78 24.81 -2.70
C ILE A 100 0.93 23.67 -1.69
N ALA A 101 0.14 23.68 -0.59
CA ALA A 101 0.20 22.65 0.42
C ALA A 101 -0.14 21.25 -0.13
N GLU A 102 -1.13 21.16 -1.04
CA GLU A 102 -1.46 19.92 -1.74
C GLU A 102 -0.29 19.42 -2.58
N LYS A 103 0.34 20.30 -3.38
CA LYS A 103 1.48 19.93 -4.23
C LYS A 103 2.72 19.57 -3.43
N GLU A 104 3.01 20.25 -2.32
CA GLU A 104 4.08 19.88 -1.41
C GLU A 104 3.85 18.50 -0.78
N GLN A 105 2.63 18.20 -0.39
CA GLN A 105 2.27 16.87 0.09
C GLN A 105 2.42 15.79 -0.99
N ALA A 106 2.03 16.07 -2.23
CA ALA A 106 2.20 15.16 -3.35
C ALA A 106 3.68 14.94 -3.72
N ALA A 107 4.52 15.96 -3.54
CA ALA A 107 5.95 15.90 -3.78
C ALA A 107 6.75 15.23 -2.65
N TRP A 108 6.12 14.96 -1.51
CA TRP A 108 6.81 14.40 -0.34
C TRP A 108 7.44 13.04 -0.64
N HIS A 109 8.63 12.79 -0.10
CA HIS A 109 9.34 11.52 -0.20
C HIS A 109 10.18 11.28 1.05
N LEU A 110 10.47 10.03 1.33
CA LEU A 110 11.35 9.65 2.43
C LEU A 110 12.78 10.18 2.19
N TYR A 111 13.32 10.94 3.14
CA TYR A 111 14.66 11.52 3.07
C TYR A 111 15.54 11.07 4.24
N PRO A 112 16.88 11.13 4.13
CA PRO A 112 17.79 10.53 5.09
C PRO A 112 17.59 10.99 6.55
N ALA A 113 17.28 12.26 6.76
CA ALA A 113 17.05 12.76 8.12
C ALA A 113 15.75 12.22 8.75
N TYR A 114 14.71 11.97 7.91
CA TYR A 114 13.50 11.32 8.38
C TYR A 114 13.77 9.85 8.75
N LEU A 115 14.52 9.14 7.91
CA LEU A 115 14.88 7.75 8.17
C LEU A 115 15.66 7.61 9.49
N LYS A 116 16.65 8.48 9.72
CA LYS A 116 17.41 8.51 10.98
C LYS A 116 16.52 8.77 12.20
N TRP A 117 15.57 9.69 12.08
CA TRP A 117 14.58 9.94 13.13
C TRP A 117 13.70 8.70 13.37
N LEU A 118 13.22 8.07 12.30
CA LEU A 118 12.40 6.87 12.34
C LEU A 118 13.12 5.72 13.07
N GLU A 119 14.36 5.44 12.70
CA GLU A 119 15.20 4.43 13.35
C GLU A 119 15.34 4.68 14.86
N GLY A 120 15.63 5.93 15.25
CA GLY A 120 15.74 6.31 16.67
C GLY A 120 14.43 6.15 17.42
N MET A 121 13.32 6.54 16.82
CA MET A 121 11.98 6.43 17.40
C MET A 121 11.57 4.95 17.57
N LEU A 122 11.71 4.13 16.54
CA LEU A 122 11.40 2.69 16.60
C LEU A 122 12.25 1.97 17.65
N SER A 123 13.55 2.29 17.71
CA SER A 123 14.48 1.76 18.73
C SER A 123 14.02 2.13 20.14
N SER A 124 13.55 3.36 20.36
CA SER A 124 13.03 3.79 21.68
C SER A 124 11.77 3.06 22.10
N LEU A 125 11.03 2.52 21.16
CA LEU A 125 9.82 1.70 21.37
C LEU A 125 10.11 0.20 21.41
N SER A 126 11.38 -0.22 21.30
CA SER A 126 11.78 -1.62 21.18
C SER A 126 11.14 -2.33 19.97
N VAL A 127 10.86 -1.60 18.90
CA VAL A 127 10.32 -2.12 17.66
C VAL A 127 11.45 -2.54 16.73
N THR A 128 11.40 -3.78 16.25
CA THR A 128 12.37 -4.29 15.28
C THR A 128 12.09 -3.69 13.90
N MET A 129 13.08 -2.98 13.34
CA MET A 129 13.05 -2.54 11.95
C MET A 129 13.83 -3.53 11.08
N THR A 130 13.18 -4.06 10.05
CA THR A 130 13.75 -5.03 9.12
C THR A 130 13.66 -4.50 7.70
N TRP A 131 14.71 -4.76 6.90
CA TRP A 131 14.72 -4.48 5.47
C TRP A 131 14.41 -5.78 4.73
N ALA A 132 13.30 -5.81 4.00
CA ALA A 132 13.02 -6.91 3.10
C ALA A 132 14.08 -6.98 1.99
N GLU A 133 14.42 -8.17 1.52
CA GLU A 133 15.37 -8.30 0.40
C GLU A 133 14.82 -7.71 -0.89
N GLU A 134 13.51 -7.88 -1.12
CA GLU A 134 12.74 -7.30 -2.22
C GLU A 134 11.63 -6.42 -1.66
N GLU A 135 10.38 -6.85 -1.68
CA GLU A 135 9.20 -6.09 -1.25
C GLU A 135 8.73 -6.48 0.15
N ALA A 136 8.31 -5.49 0.93
CA ALA A 136 7.85 -5.70 2.30
C ALA A 136 6.57 -6.54 2.36
N ASP A 137 5.69 -6.41 1.39
CA ASP A 137 4.44 -7.15 1.29
C ASP A 137 4.66 -8.67 1.16
N GLU A 138 5.54 -9.10 0.25
CA GLU A 138 5.90 -10.52 0.07
C GLU A 138 6.60 -11.07 1.31
N TYR A 139 7.53 -10.29 1.87
CA TYR A 139 8.23 -10.66 3.10
C TYR A 139 7.25 -10.85 4.25
N LEU A 140 6.36 -9.88 4.51
CA LEU A 140 5.36 -9.94 5.57
C LEU A 140 4.38 -11.11 5.38
N ALA A 141 3.94 -11.35 4.15
CA ALA A 141 3.04 -12.48 3.85
C ALA A 141 3.71 -13.84 4.06
N SER A 142 5.04 -13.94 3.87
CA SER A 142 5.81 -15.16 4.11
C SER A 142 5.98 -15.51 5.59
N LEU A 143 5.85 -14.52 6.48
CA LEU A 143 6.01 -14.69 7.92
C LEU A 143 4.73 -15.26 8.55
N THR A 144 4.69 -16.58 8.71
CA THR A 144 3.49 -17.31 9.21
C THR A 144 3.14 -17.04 10.68
N ASN A 145 4.06 -16.44 11.44
CA ASN A 145 3.92 -16.14 12.86
C ASN A 145 3.22 -14.81 13.17
N HIS A 146 2.92 -14.00 12.16
CA HIS A 146 2.14 -12.79 12.39
C HIS A 146 0.63 -13.08 12.48
N ASP A 147 0.00 -12.49 13.50
CA ASP A 147 -1.45 -12.54 13.69
C ASP A 147 -2.16 -11.50 12.83
N VAL A 148 -1.50 -10.35 12.66
CA VAL A 148 -2.02 -9.17 11.96
C VAL A 148 -0.93 -8.54 11.11
N ILE A 149 -1.28 -8.12 9.91
CA ILE A 149 -0.46 -7.23 9.06
C ILE A 149 -1.12 -5.86 8.98
N VAL A 150 -0.34 -4.81 9.18
CA VAL A 150 -0.77 -3.41 9.01
C VAL A 150 -0.25 -2.94 7.66
N SER A 151 -1.16 -2.72 6.72
CA SER A 151 -0.85 -2.18 5.40
C SER A 151 -2.06 -1.48 4.78
N SER A 152 -1.82 -0.48 3.93
CA SER A 152 -2.86 0.11 3.07
C SER A 152 -3.05 -0.67 1.77
N ASP A 153 -2.19 -1.64 1.49
CA ASP A 153 -2.22 -2.43 0.27
C ASP A 153 -3.17 -3.62 0.42
N SER A 154 -4.21 -3.64 -0.41
CA SER A 154 -5.16 -4.76 -0.48
C SER A 154 -4.57 -6.04 -1.09
N ASP A 155 -3.45 -5.94 -1.82
CA ASP A 155 -2.77 -7.09 -2.41
C ASP A 155 -2.24 -8.05 -1.32
N MET A 156 -2.10 -7.58 -0.08
CA MET A 156 -1.86 -8.42 1.11
C MET A 156 -2.88 -9.56 1.26
N LEU A 157 -4.15 -9.33 0.90
CA LEU A 157 -5.19 -10.38 0.93
C LEU A 157 -4.93 -11.46 -0.12
N ILE A 158 -4.41 -11.06 -1.28
CA ILE A 158 -4.03 -11.98 -2.37
C ILE A 158 -2.85 -12.84 -1.95
N LEU A 159 -1.88 -12.24 -1.26
CA LEU A 159 -0.75 -12.93 -0.65
C LEU A 159 -1.16 -13.85 0.52
N GLY A 160 -2.42 -13.74 0.94
CA GLY A 160 -3.05 -14.68 1.87
C GLY A 160 -2.78 -14.41 3.34
N VAL A 161 -2.58 -13.14 3.71
CA VAL A 161 -2.51 -12.74 5.12
C VAL A 161 -3.80 -13.07 5.86
N LYS A 162 -3.68 -13.46 7.12
CA LYS A 162 -4.82 -13.91 7.94
C LYS A 162 -5.72 -12.74 8.33
N ARG A 163 -5.13 -11.62 8.73
CA ARG A 163 -5.82 -10.40 9.17
C ARG A 163 -5.06 -9.19 8.68
N LEU A 164 -5.74 -8.30 7.98
CA LEU A 164 -5.21 -7.05 7.47
C LEU A 164 -5.83 -5.89 8.24
N TRP A 165 -5.01 -5.04 8.84
CA TRP A 165 -5.40 -3.76 9.39
C TRP A 165 -5.02 -2.65 8.42
N ILE A 166 -6.02 -1.99 7.86
CA ILE A 166 -5.83 -0.85 6.98
C ILE A 166 -5.84 0.40 7.85
N PRO A 167 -4.70 1.10 8.01
CA PRO A 167 -4.60 2.26 8.89
C PRO A 167 -5.45 3.43 8.37
N LYS A 168 -6.08 4.17 9.28
CA LYS A 168 -6.89 5.35 8.98
C LYS A 168 -6.53 6.53 9.86
N GLY A 169 -6.12 7.63 9.22
CA GLY A 169 -5.88 8.89 9.94
C GLY A 169 -4.78 8.83 11.00
N SER A 170 -4.82 9.79 11.90
CA SER A 170 -3.77 10.03 12.91
C SER A 170 -3.95 9.27 14.23
N ALA A 171 -5.05 8.57 14.43
CA ALA A 171 -5.31 7.75 15.61
C ALA A 171 -5.12 6.27 15.30
N LEU A 172 -5.05 5.41 16.35
CA LEU A 172 -5.01 3.95 16.17
C LEU A 172 -6.38 3.43 15.66
N HIS A 173 -6.85 4.03 14.57
CA HIS A 173 -8.02 3.58 13.85
C HIS A 173 -7.60 2.79 12.62
N HIS A 174 -8.17 1.62 12.45
CA HIS A 174 -7.97 0.78 11.29
C HIS A 174 -9.27 0.11 10.87
N ASN A 175 -9.40 -0.21 9.59
CA ASN A 175 -10.37 -1.19 9.14
C ASN A 175 -9.72 -2.56 9.21
N GLU A 176 -10.37 -3.51 9.85
CA GLU A 176 -9.93 -4.89 9.85
C GLU A 176 -10.60 -5.66 8.72
N ILE A 177 -9.80 -6.45 8.00
CA ILE A 177 -10.27 -7.45 7.05
C ILE A 177 -9.71 -8.81 7.49
N VAL A 178 -10.61 -9.74 7.79
CA VAL A 178 -10.24 -11.13 8.09
C VAL A 178 -10.22 -11.92 6.79
N GLY A 179 -9.08 -12.53 6.46
CA GLY A 179 -8.86 -13.18 5.17
C GLY A 179 -9.89 -14.28 4.87
N THR A 180 -10.29 -15.07 5.88
CA THR A 180 -11.33 -16.10 5.70
C THR A 180 -12.71 -15.50 5.43
N GLU A 181 -13.06 -14.39 6.07
CA GLU A 181 -14.31 -13.68 5.82
C GLU A 181 -14.32 -13.06 4.42
N PHE A 182 -13.18 -12.50 3.99
CA PHE A 182 -13.01 -12.00 2.63
C PHE A 182 -13.22 -13.12 1.60
N LEU A 183 -12.57 -14.28 1.76
CA LEU A 183 -12.75 -15.44 0.87
C LEU A 183 -14.20 -15.90 0.81
N ASN A 184 -14.87 -15.98 1.96
CA ASN A 184 -16.30 -16.33 2.03
C ASN A 184 -17.17 -15.30 1.32
N TYR A 185 -16.88 -13.99 1.50
CA TYR A 185 -17.61 -12.91 0.84
C TYR A 185 -17.46 -12.95 -0.68
N VAL A 186 -16.23 -13.08 -1.18
CA VAL A 186 -15.98 -13.20 -2.62
C VAL A 186 -16.36 -14.58 -3.17
N GLY A 187 -16.58 -15.59 -2.31
CA GLY A 187 -16.96 -16.96 -2.71
C GLY A 187 -15.93 -17.61 -3.62
N LEU A 188 -14.65 -17.35 -3.36
CA LEU A 188 -13.51 -17.91 -4.09
C LEU A 188 -12.60 -18.67 -3.14
N GLU A 189 -11.89 -19.64 -3.65
CA GLU A 189 -10.79 -20.32 -2.96
C GLU A 189 -9.52 -19.44 -3.00
N LYS A 190 -8.64 -19.60 -2.00
CA LYS A 190 -7.40 -18.82 -1.88
C LYS A 190 -6.54 -18.88 -3.16
N ASN A 191 -6.43 -20.04 -3.79
CA ASN A 191 -5.66 -20.24 -5.03
C ASN A 191 -6.20 -19.45 -6.24
N LYS A 192 -7.42 -18.87 -6.14
CA LYS A 192 -8.01 -18.03 -7.20
C LYS A 192 -7.83 -16.55 -6.98
N LEU A 193 -7.26 -16.14 -5.84
CA LEU A 193 -7.08 -14.72 -5.52
C LEU A 193 -6.12 -14.03 -6.49
N PHE A 194 -5.06 -14.72 -6.90
CA PHE A 194 -4.15 -14.17 -7.91
C PHE A 194 -4.83 -13.97 -9.26
N SER A 195 -5.67 -14.93 -9.70
CA SER A 195 -6.50 -14.77 -10.90
C SER A 195 -7.45 -13.57 -10.78
N LEU A 196 -8.04 -13.37 -9.60
CA LEU A 196 -8.90 -12.22 -9.33
C LEU A 196 -8.13 -10.89 -9.46
N ALA A 197 -6.94 -10.81 -8.86
CA ALA A 197 -6.08 -9.64 -8.93
C ALA A 197 -5.63 -9.36 -10.37
N PHE A 198 -5.21 -10.39 -11.10
CA PHE A 198 -4.81 -10.26 -12.49
C PHE A 198 -5.95 -9.72 -13.38
N LEU A 199 -7.17 -10.20 -13.19
CA LEU A 199 -8.34 -9.73 -13.93
C LEU A 199 -8.80 -8.33 -13.50
N GLY A 200 -8.80 -8.06 -12.21
CA GLY A 200 -9.27 -6.80 -11.61
C GLY A 200 -8.25 -5.66 -11.62
N GLY A 201 -6.99 -5.97 -11.87
CA GLY A 201 -5.84 -5.07 -11.78
C GLY A 201 -5.14 -5.16 -10.41
N CYS A 202 -3.82 -5.16 -10.45
CA CYS A 202 -2.93 -5.14 -9.29
C CYS A 202 -1.61 -4.45 -9.68
N ASP A 203 -0.68 -4.28 -8.74
CA ASP A 203 0.60 -3.58 -8.99
C ASP A 203 1.42 -4.19 -10.14
N VAL A 204 1.37 -5.52 -10.31
CA VAL A 204 2.07 -6.21 -11.42
C VAL A 204 1.27 -6.28 -12.72
N GLN A 205 -0.04 -6.03 -12.66
CA GLN A 205 -0.96 -5.91 -13.79
C GLN A 205 -1.84 -4.66 -13.61
N PRO A 206 -1.29 -3.46 -13.83
CA PRO A 206 -1.98 -2.21 -13.48
C PRO A 206 -3.20 -1.91 -14.37
N LYS A 207 -3.29 -2.54 -15.54
CA LYS A 207 -4.47 -2.42 -16.42
C LYS A 207 -5.44 -3.55 -16.11
N SER A 208 -6.52 -3.24 -15.38
CA SER A 208 -7.60 -4.20 -15.16
C SER A 208 -8.19 -4.64 -16.51
N LEU A 209 -8.43 -5.94 -16.65
CA LEU A 209 -9.12 -6.50 -17.81
C LEU A 209 -10.63 -6.34 -17.69
N MET A 210 -11.13 -6.26 -16.44
CA MET A 210 -12.54 -6.05 -16.13
C MET A 210 -12.71 -5.50 -14.71
N PRO A 211 -13.88 -4.94 -14.35
CA PRO A 211 -14.20 -4.57 -12.98
C PRO A 211 -14.10 -5.77 -12.02
N VAL A 212 -13.65 -5.55 -10.78
CA VAL A 212 -13.42 -6.60 -9.78
C VAL A 212 -14.67 -7.46 -9.52
N ASN A 213 -15.85 -6.85 -9.42
CA ASN A 213 -17.12 -7.57 -9.23
C ASN A 213 -17.47 -8.51 -10.41
N GLU A 214 -17.12 -8.10 -11.63
CA GLU A 214 -17.26 -8.94 -12.83
C GLU A 214 -16.25 -10.08 -12.80
N ALA A 215 -14.98 -9.81 -12.44
CA ALA A 215 -13.95 -10.83 -12.29
C ALA A 215 -14.35 -11.90 -11.28
N VAL A 216 -14.86 -11.49 -10.10
CA VAL A 216 -15.41 -12.40 -9.09
C VAL A 216 -16.51 -13.29 -9.69
N SER A 217 -17.48 -12.67 -10.37
CA SER A 217 -18.63 -13.40 -10.94
C SER A 217 -18.18 -14.41 -11.99
N ARG A 218 -17.23 -14.03 -12.85
CA ARG A 218 -16.68 -14.91 -13.90
C ARG A 218 -15.85 -16.06 -13.31
N LEU A 219 -14.98 -15.78 -12.34
CA LEU A 219 -14.18 -16.81 -11.67
C LEU A 219 -15.05 -17.81 -10.90
N ARG A 220 -16.16 -17.36 -10.29
CA ARG A 220 -17.15 -18.25 -9.70
C ARG A 220 -17.83 -19.17 -10.74
N PHE A 221 -18.20 -18.61 -11.89
CA PHE A 221 -18.93 -19.32 -12.94
C PHE A 221 -18.03 -20.29 -13.71
N TYR A 222 -16.88 -19.83 -14.18
CA TYR A 222 -15.96 -20.65 -15.00
C TYR A 222 -15.00 -21.51 -14.17
N GLY A 223 -14.79 -21.15 -12.91
CA GLY A 223 -13.92 -21.88 -11.98
C GLY A 223 -12.44 -21.53 -12.08
N SER A 224 -11.93 -21.07 -13.23
CA SER A 224 -10.55 -20.62 -13.41
C SER A 224 -10.40 -19.63 -14.56
N ILE A 225 -9.23 -18.95 -14.62
CA ILE A 225 -8.90 -17.99 -15.68
C ILE A 225 -8.67 -18.70 -17.02
N GLU A 226 -8.14 -19.93 -17.00
CA GLU A 226 -7.92 -20.74 -18.20
C GLU A 226 -9.25 -21.07 -18.87
N LYS A 227 -10.25 -21.52 -18.10
CA LYS A 227 -11.59 -21.79 -18.63
C LYS A 227 -12.29 -20.51 -19.10
N LEU A 228 -12.04 -19.37 -18.44
CA LEU A 228 -12.54 -18.08 -18.89
C LEU A 228 -11.90 -17.71 -20.24
N HIS A 229 -10.58 -17.90 -20.40
CA HIS A 229 -9.88 -17.69 -21.66
C HIS A 229 -10.42 -18.59 -22.80
N GLU A 230 -10.58 -19.89 -22.54
CA GLU A 230 -11.13 -20.85 -23.53
C GLU A 230 -12.51 -20.41 -24.06
N ARG A 231 -13.36 -19.85 -23.19
CA ARG A 231 -14.72 -19.44 -23.54
C ARG A 231 -14.82 -18.02 -24.07
N HIS A 232 -13.91 -17.16 -23.69
CA HIS A 232 -13.92 -15.73 -24.01
C HIS A 232 -12.51 -15.22 -24.37
N PRO A 233 -11.89 -15.72 -25.46
CA PRO A 233 -10.52 -15.34 -25.85
C PRO A 233 -10.36 -13.88 -26.26
N THR A 234 -11.47 -13.16 -26.46
CA THR A 234 -11.45 -11.71 -26.71
C THR A 234 -11.35 -10.88 -25.44
N ILE A 235 -11.70 -11.45 -24.29
CA ILE A 235 -11.60 -10.80 -22.97
C ILE A 235 -10.26 -11.11 -22.32
N VAL A 236 -9.94 -12.41 -22.23
CA VAL A 236 -8.64 -12.89 -21.77
C VAL A 236 -7.93 -13.49 -22.99
N THR A 237 -7.03 -12.72 -23.58
CA THR A 237 -6.31 -13.13 -24.82
C THR A 237 -5.14 -14.07 -24.52
N ASP A 238 -4.58 -14.69 -25.57
CA ASP A 238 -3.35 -15.51 -25.46
C ASP A 238 -2.20 -14.71 -24.84
N ALA A 239 -2.08 -13.41 -25.17
CA ALA A 239 -1.07 -12.53 -24.57
C ALA A 239 -1.30 -12.34 -23.06
N HIS A 240 -2.55 -12.19 -22.63
CA HIS A 240 -2.89 -12.12 -21.20
C HIS A 240 -2.57 -13.43 -20.48
N MET A 241 -2.85 -14.59 -21.10
CA MET A 241 -2.51 -15.89 -20.51
C MET A 241 -1.01 -16.12 -20.42
N ALA A 242 -0.25 -15.72 -21.44
CA ALA A 242 1.22 -15.82 -21.40
C ALA A 242 1.80 -14.98 -20.25
N GLU A 243 1.29 -13.76 -20.05
CA GLU A 243 1.71 -12.90 -18.94
C GLU A 243 1.27 -13.44 -17.57
N TYR A 244 0.02 -13.92 -17.44
CA TYR A 244 -0.46 -14.58 -16.23
C TYR A 244 0.44 -15.75 -15.83
N ASN A 245 0.76 -16.65 -16.77
CA ASN A 245 1.60 -17.82 -16.50
C ASN A 245 3.04 -17.40 -16.12
N ARG A 246 3.58 -16.35 -16.75
CA ARG A 246 4.88 -15.77 -16.41
C ARG A 246 4.90 -15.27 -14.96
N LEU A 247 3.87 -14.55 -14.55
CA LEU A 247 3.73 -14.00 -13.20
C LEU A 247 3.52 -15.11 -12.15
N CYS A 248 2.70 -16.11 -12.45
CA CYS A 248 2.55 -17.27 -11.57
C CYS A 248 3.88 -18.00 -11.33
N ALA A 249 4.66 -18.21 -12.39
CA ALA A 249 5.96 -18.85 -12.29
C ALA A 249 6.97 -18.03 -11.46
N SER A 250 6.95 -16.70 -11.59
CA SER A 250 7.84 -15.81 -10.82
C SER A 250 7.51 -15.76 -9.32
N LYS A 251 6.25 -16.00 -8.95
CA LYS A 251 5.78 -15.92 -7.56
C LYS A 251 5.59 -17.30 -6.90
N ASN A 252 5.93 -18.38 -7.59
CA ASN A 252 5.71 -19.78 -7.14
C ASN A 252 4.25 -20.08 -6.75
N LEU A 253 3.28 -19.54 -7.50
CA LEU A 253 1.83 -19.69 -7.33
C LEU A 253 1.25 -20.82 -8.18
#